data_a2a33cb0306f47ff9681f906ba5cd311
#
_entry.id   a2a33cb0306f47ff9681f906ba5cd311
#
_cell.length_a   1.000
_cell.length_b   1.000
_cell.length_c   1.000
_cell.angle_alpha   90.00
_cell.angle_beta   90.00
_cell.angle_gamma   90.00
#
_symmetry.space_group_name_H-M   'P 1'
#
loop_
_entity.id
_entity.type
_entity.pdbx_description
1 polymer ?
#
loop_
_entity_poly.entity_id
_entity_poly.type
_entity_poly.pdbx_seq_one_letter_code
_entity_poly.pdbx_strand_id
1 'polypeptide(L)'
;MTTEAFDYYIPVRKSEIVSAILHHESLSAADRPEMASLIRWLALLFHMEFFATSEHIKELYVGLNPDQKGDTPLETSHAQRQVFLEELDKVLIAANFRPLTNDEVEDADSKEGRLRSEIKVKTGVFSRVHFYARGLRDVETEVDKWFGLRRRKMMIPTFDHVVFAMIPGLNASKKDVKRAGLRQGAAYLQLFRSIPMADLKALYPNARAQVSWARKAIIAASTVITGVPLLMKIIPALSVLLLVLAAYLGISGKVEEDSLKKAIASGTVLAAFVGLGLRQWVSYDRHSLRQHKLLSDHAHSNKLNTNAGCFDYLVAASEDAEVKEAFMAYALLYLHGEPMKMEALDDHVESWFKARFGKVIDFEIDDAIAKLERLSLVIREGDTFSAVPLPKAIENCVTNWQLLSDNIAHGGVEEDKLEFFEP
;
A
#
# COMPACT_ATOMS: atom_id res chain seq x y z
N MET A 1 -2.02 5.16 24.35
CA MET A 1 -0.75 5.74 23.91
C MET A 1 -0.67 5.45 22.42
N THR A 2 -1.05 6.40 21.60
CA THR A 2 -0.82 6.36 20.16
C THR A 2 0.68 6.52 19.99
N THR A 3 1.36 5.48 19.53
CA THR A 3 2.71 5.58 19.03
C THR A 3 2.60 6.50 17.81
N GLU A 4 2.96 7.77 17.97
CA GLU A 4 3.21 8.67 16.85
C GLU A 4 4.40 8.06 16.12
N ALA A 5 4.12 7.28 15.13
CA ALA A 5 5.14 6.79 14.23
C ALA A 5 5.56 8.01 13.40
N PHE A 6 6.81 8.41 13.55
CA PHE A 6 7.44 9.48 12.80
C PHE A 6 7.14 9.31 11.31
N ASP A 7 6.47 10.28 10.73
CA ASP A 7 6.09 10.30 9.31
C ASP A 7 6.68 11.58 8.70
N TYR A 8 7.90 11.48 8.21
CA TYR A 8 8.65 12.59 7.58
C TYR A 8 8.01 13.09 6.27
N TYR A 9 6.89 12.50 5.87
CA TYR A 9 6.21 12.87 4.64
C TYR A 9 5.64 14.30 4.68
N ILE A 10 6.06 15.13 3.72
CA ILE A 10 5.60 16.50 3.56
C ILE A 10 4.36 16.53 2.63
N PRO A 11 3.13 16.64 3.17
CA PRO A 11 1.88 16.50 2.43
C PRO A 11 1.44 17.80 1.72
N VAL A 12 2.41 18.52 1.16
CA VAL A 12 2.21 19.79 0.42
C VAL A 12 3.03 19.73 -0.87
N ARG A 13 2.50 20.29 -1.93
CA ARG A 13 3.21 20.32 -3.22
C ARG A 13 4.43 21.24 -3.17
N LYS A 14 5.51 20.83 -3.85
CA LYS A 14 6.72 21.66 -4.00
C LYS A 14 6.41 23.09 -4.45
N SER A 15 5.52 23.26 -5.43
CA SER A 15 5.12 24.58 -5.92
C SER A 15 4.45 25.47 -4.88
N GLU A 16 3.70 24.90 -3.93
CA GLU A 16 3.05 25.64 -2.87
C GLU A 16 4.07 26.11 -1.82
N ILE A 17 5.04 25.24 -1.47
CA ILE A 17 6.16 25.58 -0.59
C ILE A 17 7.02 26.68 -1.21
N VAL A 18 7.41 26.53 -2.48
CA VAL A 18 8.18 27.54 -3.21
C VAL A 18 7.46 28.88 -3.25
N SER A 19 6.17 28.86 -3.57
CA SER A 19 5.34 30.08 -3.57
C SER A 19 5.28 30.73 -2.20
N ALA A 20 5.14 29.94 -1.13
CA ALA A 20 5.08 30.46 0.25
C ALA A 20 6.39 31.14 0.65
N ILE A 21 7.53 30.56 0.32
CA ILE A 21 8.86 31.12 0.59
C ILE A 21 9.13 32.36 -0.23
N LEU A 22 8.85 32.35 -1.54
CA LEU A 22 9.09 33.49 -2.43
C LEU A 22 8.21 34.72 -2.08
N HIS A 23 7.09 34.52 -1.38
CA HIS A 23 6.23 35.59 -0.90
C HIS A 23 6.41 35.86 0.60
N HIS A 24 7.44 35.32 1.23
CA HIS A 24 7.75 35.57 2.63
C HIS A 24 8.13 37.06 2.85
N GLU A 25 7.64 37.66 3.93
CA GLU A 25 7.83 39.11 4.20
C GLU A 25 9.31 39.48 4.38
N SER A 26 10.12 38.59 4.96
CA SER A 26 11.55 38.79 5.17
C SER A 26 12.38 38.64 3.88
N LEU A 27 11.83 38.11 2.79
CA LEU A 27 12.57 37.95 1.53
C LEU A 27 12.56 39.25 0.74
N SER A 28 13.74 39.83 0.50
CA SER A 28 13.84 41.04 -0.27
C SER A 28 13.37 40.85 -1.73
N ALA A 29 12.88 41.90 -2.36
CA ALA A 29 12.49 41.85 -3.76
C ALA A 29 13.66 41.52 -4.70
N ALA A 30 14.90 41.88 -4.29
CA ALA A 30 16.12 41.56 -5.04
C ALA A 30 16.49 40.07 -4.97
N ASP A 31 16.29 39.44 -3.82
CA ASP A 31 16.67 38.04 -3.58
C ASP A 31 15.65 37.02 -4.14
N ARG A 32 14.42 37.45 -4.44
CA ARG A 32 13.38 36.54 -4.98
C ARG A 32 13.77 35.81 -6.26
N PRO A 33 14.36 36.45 -7.29
CA PRO A 33 14.82 35.75 -8.49
C PRO A 33 15.92 34.74 -8.21
N GLU A 34 16.84 35.08 -7.29
CA GLU A 34 17.96 34.20 -6.89
C GLU A 34 17.45 33.00 -6.12
N MET A 35 16.56 33.19 -5.14
CA MET A 35 15.92 32.10 -4.42
C MET A 35 15.12 31.17 -5.37
N ALA A 36 14.40 31.74 -6.36
CA ALA A 36 13.73 30.98 -7.40
C ALA A 36 14.69 30.25 -8.35
N SER A 37 15.92 30.77 -8.51
CA SER A 37 16.98 30.07 -9.26
C SER A 37 17.56 28.93 -8.46
N LEU A 38 17.82 29.13 -7.17
CA LEU A 38 18.36 28.09 -6.29
C LEU A 38 17.49 26.84 -6.25
N ILE A 39 16.18 26.99 -6.08
CA ILE A 39 15.28 25.79 -6.07
C ILE A 39 15.34 25.03 -7.41
N ARG A 40 15.51 25.69 -8.53
CA ARG A 40 15.66 25.03 -9.82
C ARG A 40 16.97 24.27 -9.93
N TRP A 41 18.05 24.83 -9.39
CA TRP A 41 19.36 24.16 -9.33
C TRP A 41 19.32 22.94 -8.42
N LEU A 42 18.72 23.05 -7.22
CA LEU A 42 18.52 21.92 -6.33
C LEU A 42 17.73 20.80 -7.03
N ALA A 43 16.61 21.15 -7.66
CA ALA A 43 15.81 20.17 -8.38
C ALA A 43 16.59 19.50 -9.53
N LEU A 44 17.46 20.21 -10.22
CA LEU A 44 18.29 19.66 -11.29
C LEU A 44 19.37 18.72 -10.74
N LEU A 45 20.06 19.11 -9.66
CA LEU A 45 21.09 18.29 -9.03
C LEU A 45 20.51 16.96 -8.51
N PHE A 46 19.44 17.01 -7.73
CA PHE A 46 18.78 15.80 -7.25
C PHE A 46 18.21 14.95 -8.37
N HIS A 47 17.66 15.57 -9.42
CA HIS A 47 17.18 14.81 -10.59
C HIS A 47 18.28 13.97 -11.22
N MET A 48 19.47 14.51 -11.37
CA MET A 48 20.60 13.76 -11.95
C MET A 48 21.09 12.65 -11.03
N GLU A 49 21.13 12.87 -9.71
CA GLU A 49 21.47 11.83 -8.72
C GLU A 49 20.45 10.69 -8.78
N PHE A 50 19.17 11.02 -8.76
CA PHE A 50 18.10 10.02 -8.80
C PHE A 50 17.93 9.33 -10.15
N PHE A 51 18.38 9.94 -11.24
CA PHE A 51 18.43 9.28 -12.54
C PHE A 51 19.34 8.05 -12.50
N ALA A 52 20.56 8.20 -11.96
CA ALA A 52 21.48 7.07 -11.82
C ALA A 52 20.89 5.95 -10.94
N THR A 53 20.28 6.31 -9.81
CA THR A 53 19.58 5.35 -8.93
C THR A 53 18.45 4.63 -9.64
N SER A 54 17.67 5.35 -10.48
CA SER A 54 16.58 4.77 -11.27
C SER A 54 17.08 3.68 -12.21
N GLU A 55 18.13 3.97 -12.94
CA GLU A 55 18.70 3.01 -13.89
C GLU A 55 19.28 1.80 -13.17
N HIS A 56 20.01 2.02 -12.08
CA HIS A 56 20.59 0.93 -11.29
C HIS A 56 19.52 -0.03 -10.72
N ILE A 57 18.47 0.50 -10.07
CA ILE A 57 17.42 -0.36 -9.49
C ILE A 57 16.61 -1.09 -10.58
N LYS A 58 16.40 -0.47 -11.75
CA LYS A 58 15.76 -1.11 -12.89
C LYS A 58 16.58 -2.29 -13.40
N GLU A 59 17.91 -2.13 -13.51
CA GLU A 59 18.81 -3.21 -13.91
C GLU A 59 18.80 -4.37 -12.94
N LEU A 60 18.89 -4.10 -11.64
CA LEU A 60 18.76 -5.15 -10.59
C LEU A 60 17.42 -5.89 -10.68
N TYR A 61 16.36 -5.20 -11.09
CA TYR A 61 15.02 -5.77 -11.17
C TYR A 61 14.80 -6.64 -12.41
N VAL A 62 15.57 -6.50 -13.49
CA VAL A 62 15.37 -7.26 -14.74
C VAL A 62 15.22 -8.76 -14.48
N GLY A 63 16.12 -9.35 -13.69
CA GLY A 63 16.11 -10.78 -13.35
C GLY A 63 14.98 -11.20 -12.40
N LEU A 64 14.25 -10.27 -11.80
CA LEU A 64 13.17 -10.49 -10.82
C LEU A 64 11.79 -10.12 -11.37
N ASN A 65 11.74 -9.51 -12.56
CA ASN A 65 10.52 -8.95 -13.13
C ASN A 65 9.52 -10.06 -13.52
N PRO A 66 8.31 -10.10 -12.91
CA PRO A 66 7.29 -11.08 -13.24
C PRO A 66 6.71 -10.93 -14.66
N ASP A 67 6.82 -9.73 -15.25
CA ASP A 67 6.25 -9.41 -16.55
C ASP A 67 7.07 -9.97 -17.73
N GLN A 68 8.26 -10.54 -17.44
CA GLN A 68 9.02 -11.25 -18.44
C GLN A 68 8.29 -12.51 -18.93
N LYS A 69 8.29 -12.73 -20.24
CA LYS A 69 7.60 -13.88 -20.86
C LYS A 69 8.18 -15.21 -20.39
N GLY A 70 7.33 -16.12 -19.93
CA GLY A 70 7.66 -17.51 -19.58
C GLY A 70 7.02 -17.95 -18.26
N ASP A 71 6.67 -19.24 -18.17
CA ASP A 71 6.10 -19.89 -16.98
C ASP A 71 7.16 -20.52 -16.07
N THR A 72 8.44 -20.50 -16.47
CA THR A 72 9.54 -21.07 -15.68
C THR A 72 9.88 -20.18 -14.48
N PRO A 73 10.24 -20.76 -13.33
CA PRO A 73 10.73 -19.99 -12.21
C PRO A 73 11.93 -19.11 -12.62
N LEU A 74 12.02 -17.91 -12.08
CA LEU A 74 13.16 -17.05 -12.33
C LEU A 74 14.38 -17.59 -11.52
N GLU A 75 15.44 -17.93 -12.22
CA GLU A 75 16.69 -18.40 -11.64
C GLU A 75 17.55 -17.24 -11.14
N THR A 76 17.02 -16.50 -10.17
CA THR A 76 17.76 -15.41 -9.56
C THR A 76 18.38 -15.88 -8.25
N SER A 77 19.66 -15.60 -8.04
CA SER A 77 20.37 -15.98 -6.83
C SER A 77 19.78 -15.29 -5.58
N HIS A 78 19.99 -15.90 -4.41
CA HIS A 78 19.56 -15.26 -3.16
C HIS A 78 20.28 -13.92 -2.95
N ALA A 79 21.55 -13.81 -3.33
CA ALA A 79 22.34 -12.60 -3.22
C ALA A 79 21.77 -11.46 -4.08
N GLN A 80 21.44 -11.72 -5.34
CA GLN A 80 20.84 -10.69 -6.22
C GLN A 80 19.51 -10.16 -5.69
N ARG A 81 18.68 -11.05 -5.10
CA ARG A 81 17.42 -10.60 -4.46
C ARG A 81 17.67 -9.73 -3.23
N GLN A 82 18.72 -10.05 -2.47
CA GLN A 82 19.07 -9.28 -1.29
C GLN A 82 19.55 -7.88 -1.68
N VAL A 83 20.46 -7.77 -2.64
CA VAL A 83 20.94 -6.48 -3.16
C VAL A 83 19.77 -5.64 -3.69
N PHE A 84 18.87 -6.23 -4.49
CA PHE A 84 17.68 -5.52 -4.97
C PHE A 84 16.80 -4.99 -3.83
N LEU A 85 16.60 -5.77 -2.76
CA LEU A 85 15.77 -5.34 -1.63
C LEU A 85 16.44 -4.21 -0.84
N GLU A 86 17.75 -4.26 -0.68
CA GLU A 86 18.53 -3.20 0.00
C GLU A 86 18.46 -1.89 -0.79
N GLU A 87 18.61 -1.95 -2.12
CA GLU A 87 18.45 -0.75 -2.96
C GLU A 87 17.00 -0.23 -2.99
N LEU A 88 16.02 -1.13 -2.98
CA LEU A 88 14.61 -0.75 -2.87
C LEU A 88 14.33 -0.05 -1.53
N ASP A 89 14.90 -0.54 -0.44
CA ASP A 89 14.76 0.07 0.89
C ASP A 89 15.32 1.51 0.89
N LYS A 90 16.50 1.73 0.32
CA LYS A 90 17.09 3.08 0.20
C LYS A 90 16.16 4.05 -0.53
N VAL A 91 15.65 3.64 -1.70
CA VAL A 91 14.72 4.48 -2.48
C VAL A 91 13.41 4.73 -1.73
N LEU A 92 12.91 3.76 -1.00
CA LEU A 92 11.67 3.92 -0.21
C LEU A 92 11.88 4.88 0.97
N ILE A 93 13.00 4.78 1.67
CA ILE A 93 13.36 5.68 2.76
C ILE A 93 13.50 7.11 2.23
N ALA A 94 14.27 7.31 1.15
CA ALA A 94 14.42 8.63 0.51
C ALA A 94 13.09 9.21 -0.03
N ALA A 95 12.07 8.37 -0.28
CA ALA A 95 10.71 8.79 -0.60
C ALA A 95 9.81 8.98 0.62
N ASN A 96 10.37 8.99 1.84
CA ASN A 96 9.67 9.10 3.12
C ASN A 96 8.63 8.00 3.35
N PHE A 97 8.89 6.79 2.85
CA PHE A 97 8.13 5.60 3.23
C PHE A 97 8.79 4.93 4.43
N ARG A 98 8.01 4.62 5.45
CA ARG A 98 8.46 3.78 6.55
C ARG A 98 8.01 2.34 6.40
N PRO A 99 8.84 1.36 6.79
CA PRO A 99 8.40 -0.02 6.85
C PRO A 99 7.35 -0.21 7.94
N LEU A 100 6.31 -1.01 7.65
CA LEU A 100 5.33 -1.43 8.64
C LEU A 100 5.73 -2.77 9.24
N THR A 101 5.65 -2.88 10.56
CA THR A 101 5.91 -4.14 11.26
C THR A 101 4.76 -5.13 11.05
N ASN A 102 5.04 -6.42 11.19
CA ASN A 102 3.99 -7.45 11.12
C ASN A 102 2.90 -7.23 12.18
N ASP A 103 3.29 -6.78 13.37
CA ASP A 103 2.35 -6.51 14.46
C ASP A 103 1.43 -5.33 14.10
N GLU A 104 1.94 -4.27 13.48
CA GLU A 104 1.11 -3.16 12.98
C GLU A 104 0.10 -3.63 11.93
N VAL A 105 0.49 -4.53 11.02
CA VAL A 105 -0.40 -5.09 9.99
C VAL A 105 -1.43 -6.05 10.60
N GLU A 106 -1.08 -6.78 11.66
CA GLU A 106 -2.00 -7.67 12.37
C GLU A 106 -2.97 -6.91 13.25
N ASP A 107 -2.50 -5.93 14.02
CA ASP A 107 -3.32 -5.08 14.88
C ASP A 107 -4.28 -4.19 14.09
N ALA A 108 -3.88 -3.79 12.89
CA ALA A 108 -4.71 -3.03 11.97
C ALA A 108 -6.04 -3.75 11.64
N ASP A 109 -6.02 -5.08 11.56
CA ASP A 109 -7.21 -5.91 11.28
C ASP A 109 -8.27 -5.85 12.40
N SER A 110 -7.86 -5.49 13.62
CA SER A 110 -8.75 -5.30 14.76
C SER A 110 -9.51 -3.96 14.73
N LYS A 111 -9.04 -2.97 13.92
CA LYS A 111 -9.63 -1.64 13.79
C LYS A 111 -10.78 -1.63 12.78
N GLU A 112 -11.70 -0.67 12.92
CA GLU A 112 -12.79 -0.51 11.95
C GLU A 112 -12.25 -0.01 10.60
N GLY A 113 -12.37 -0.83 9.54
CA GLY A 113 -12.01 -0.53 8.15
C GLY A 113 -13.22 -0.35 7.25
N ARG A 114 -12.99 0.02 5.98
CA ARG A 114 -14.04 0.06 4.94
C ARG A 114 -14.58 -1.34 4.64
N LEU A 115 -13.72 -2.35 4.71
CA LEU A 115 -14.05 -3.74 4.44
C LEU A 115 -14.39 -4.43 5.77
N ARG A 116 -15.67 -4.60 6.06
CA ARG A 116 -16.19 -5.24 7.28
C ARG A 116 -16.07 -6.77 7.30
N SER A 117 -15.14 -7.35 6.59
CA SER A 117 -14.97 -8.79 6.47
C SER A 117 -13.65 -9.21 7.10
N GLU A 118 -13.65 -10.26 7.88
CA GLU A 118 -12.42 -10.91 8.30
C GLU A 118 -11.67 -11.35 7.03
N ILE A 119 -10.44 -10.87 6.85
CA ILE A 119 -9.61 -11.21 5.70
C ILE A 119 -8.63 -12.30 6.10
N LYS A 120 -8.71 -13.44 5.44
CA LYS A 120 -7.72 -14.51 5.58
C LYS A 120 -6.73 -14.48 4.43
N VAL A 121 -5.46 -14.51 4.81
CA VAL A 121 -4.31 -14.57 3.90
C VAL A 121 -3.55 -15.87 4.16
N LYS A 122 -3.13 -16.55 3.10
CA LYS A 122 -2.18 -17.67 3.21
C LYS A 122 -0.76 -17.13 3.11
N THR A 123 -0.16 -16.78 4.23
CA THR A 123 1.20 -16.20 4.30
C THR A 123 2.29 -17.16 3.83
N GLY A 124 2.13 -18.48 4.03
CA GLY A 124 3.10 -19.50 3.62
C GLY A 124 3.38 -19.62 2.10
N VAL A 125 2.68 -18.85 1.27
CA VAL A 125 2.95 -18.74 -0.17
C VAL A 125 4.15 -17.81 -0.44
N PHE A 126 4.46 -16.92 0.48
CA PHE A 126 5.47 -15.87 0.32
C PHE A 126 6.72 -16.22 1.13
N SER A 127 7.90 -15.97 0.58
CA SER A 127 9.17 -16.05 1.32
C SER A 127 9.46 -14.74 2.04
N ARG A 128 9.08 -13.62 1.43
CA ARG A 128 9.20 -12.28 2.01
C ARG A 128 7.99 -11.44 1.63
N VAL A 129 7.55 -10.63 2.57
CA VAL A 129 6.50 -9.63 2.39
C VAL A 129 6.86 -8.41 3.20
N HIS A 130 6.84 -7.25 2.57
CA HIS A 130 7.08 -5.98 3.21
C HIS A 130 5.99 -4.98 2.81
N PHE A 131 5.47 -4.28 3.78
CA PHE A 131 4.64 -3.11 3.58
C PHE A 131 5.42 -1.87 3.96
N TYR A 132 5.38 -0.87 3.11
CA TYR A 132 5.90 0.46 3.39
C TYR A 132 4.75 1.45 3.21
N ALA A 133 4.66 2.43 4.10
CA ALA A 133 3.57 3.38 4.08
C ALA A 133 4.06 4.79 4.41
N ARG A 134 3.34 5.80 3.90
CA ARG A 134 3.56 7.21 4.23
C ARG A 134 2.27 8.00 4.23
N GLY A 135 2.25 9.13 4.91
CA GLY A 135 1.12 10.05 4.94
C GLY A 135 -0.06 9.49 5.71
N LEU A 136 0.14 9.06 6.98
CA LEU A 136 -0.96 8.62 7.83
C LEU A 136 -1.82 9.81 8.23
N ARG A 137 -3.11 9.75 7.90
CA ARG A 137 -4.11 10.78 8.26
C ARG A 137 -5.48 10.18 8.52
N ASP A 138 -6.25 10.85 9.34
CA ASP A 138 -7.65 10.50 9.55
C ASP A 138 -8.53 11.05 8.42
N VAL A 139 -9.24 10.16 7.76
CA VAL A 139 -10.15 10.49 6.65
C VAL A 139 -11.59 10.23 7.07
N GLU A 140 -12.44 11.27 6.97
CA GLU A 140 -13.88 11.12 7.20
C GLU A 140 -14.48 10.23 6.11
N THR A 141 -15.01 9.07 6.49
CA THR A 141 -15.57 8.08 5.59
C THR A 141 -16.96 7.70 6.05
N GLU A 142 -17.93 7.63 5.12
CA GLU A 142 -19.25 7.10 5.40
C GLU A 142 -19.22 5.56 5.44
N VAL A 143 -19.55 5.00 6.59
CA VAL A 143 -19.62 3.55 6.80
C VAL A 143 -21.07 3.14 7.00
N ASP A 144 -21.53 2.18 6.19
CA ASP A 144 -22.87 1.62 6.32
C ASP A 144 -22.97 0.79 7.61
N LYS A 145 -23.88 1.14 8.52
CA LYS A 145 -24.26 0.33 9.69
C LYS A 145 -25.65 -0.28 9.47
N TRP A 146 -25.93 -1.40 10.17
CA TRP A 146 -27.23 -2.07 10.12
C TRP A 146 -27.67 -2.46 8.69
N PHE A 147 -26.85 -3.25 8.00
CA PHE A 147 -27.20 -3.79 6.67
C PHE A 147 -27.48 -2.70 5.60
N GLY A 148 -26.84 -1.51 5.71
CA GLY A 148 -27.07 -0.40 4.78
C GLY A 148 -28.22 0.53 5.15
N LEU A 149 -28.91 0.30 6.28
CA LEU A 149 -30.03 1.13 6.73
C LEU A 149 -29.63 2.45 7.41
N ARG A 150 -28.39 2.54 7.91
CA ARG A 150 -27.83 3.78 8.49
C ARG A 150 -26.40 3.99 8.02
N ARG A 151 -26.10 5.17 7.51
CA ARG A 151 -24.74 5.66 7.25
C ARG A 151 -24.26 6.46 8.46
N ARG A 152 -23.04 6.19 8.88
CA ARG A 152 -22.36 6.95 9.92
C ARG A 152 -21.02 7.43 9.38
N LYS A 153 -20.75 8.71 9.57
CA LYS A 153 -19.43 9.29 9.33
C LYS A 153 -18.48 8.84 10.43
N MET A 154 -17.32 8.35 10.05
CA MET A 154 -16.28 7.90 10.95
C MET A 154 -14.93 8.37 10.44
N MET A 155 -14.05 8.76 11.36
CA MET A 155 -12.65 9.02 11.05
C MET A 155 -11.93 7.67 10.98
N ILE A 156 -11.32 7.40 9.84
CA ILE A 156 -10.59 6.15 9.58
C ILE A 156 -9.14 6.50 9.29
N PRO A 157 -8.17 5.98 10.06
CA PRO A 157 -6.76 6.17 9.78
C PRO A 157 -6.42 5.55 8.42
N THR A 158 -5.92 6.40 7.53
CA THR A 158 -5.70 6.06 6.12
C THR A 158 -4.33 6.54 5.70
N PHE A 159 -3.54 5.67 5.10
CA PHE A 159 -2.27 6.02 4.47
C PHE A 159 -2.50 6.68 3.12
N ASP A 160 -1.78 7.76 2.83
CA ASP A 160 -1.82 8.39 1.51
C ASP A 160 -1.26 7.45 0.44
N HIS A 161 -0.14 6.77 0.74
CA HIS A 161 0.47 5.79 -0.14
C HIS A 161 0.95 4.56 0.63
N VAL A 162 0.80 3.41 0.00
CA VAL A 162 1.30 2.13 0.51
C VAL A 162 2.01 1.41 -0.62
N VAL A 163 3.25 0.99 -0.37
CA VAL A 163 3.99 0.07 -1.24
C VAL A 163 3.93 -1.31 -0.63
N PHE A 164 3.52 -2.27 -1.43
CA PHE A 164 3.46 -3.68 -1.07
C PHE A 164 4.47 -4.44 -1.91
N ALA A 165 5.57 -4.88 -1.29
CA ALA A 165 6.61 -5.70 -1.91
C ALA A 165 6.48 -7.14 -1.46
N MET A 166 6.48 -8.09 -2.40
CA MET A 166 6.33 -9.51 -2.09
C MET A 166 7.16 -10.40 -3.03
N ILE A 167 7.73 -11.44 -2.46
CA ILE A 167 8.46 -12.47 -3.19
C ILE A 167 7.84 -13.83 -2.86
N PRO A 168 7.22 -14.53 -3.83
CA PRO A 168 6.74 -15.89 -3.67
C PRO A 168 7.88 -16.86 -3.33
N GLY A 169 7.63 -17.74 -2.37
CA GLY A 169 8.62 -18.73 -1.94
C GLY A 169 8.91 -19.77 -3.01
N LEU A 170 10.19 -20.13 -3.18
CA LEU A 170 10.58 -21.21 -4.09
C LEU A 170 10.04 -22.57 -3.63
N ASN A 171 9.89 -22.75 -2.30
CA ASN A 171 9.34 -23.97 -1.69
C ASN A 171 7.80 -23.91 -1.54
N ALA A 172 7.15 -22.84 -1.97
CA ALA A 172 5.71 -22.73 -1.91
C ALA A 172 5.03 -23.68 -2.91
N SER A 173 3.83 -24.14 -2.55
CA SER A 173 3.04 -25.00 -3.45
C SER A 173 2.79 -24.30 -4.80
N LYS A 174 3.24 -24.92 -5.90
CA LYS A 174 3.01 -24.43 -7.26
C LYS A 174 1.53 -24.11 -7.54
N LYS A 175 0.62 -24.91 -6.95
CA LYS A 175 -0.83 -24.72 -7.09
C LYS A 175 -1.32 -23.43 -6.39
N ASP A 176 -0.79 -23.13 -5.20
CA ASP A 176 -1.18 -21.94 -4.46
C ASP A 176 -0.57 -20.67 -5.07
N VAL A 177 0.69 -20.73 -5.53
CA VAL A 177 1.35 -19.65 -6.28
C VAL A 177 0.59 -19.34 -7.57
N LYS A 178 0.25 -20.36 -8.37
CA LYS A 178 -0.52 -20.18 -9.61
C LYS A 178 -1.93 -19.64 -9.34
N ARG A 179 -2.60 -20.09 -8.26
CA ARG A 179 -3.90 -19.54 -7.85
C ARG A 179 -3.85 -18.09 -7.45
N ALA A 180 -2.74 -17.63 -6.91
CA ALA A 180 -2.51 -16.22 -6.58
C ALA A 180 -2.11 -15.38 -7.81
N GLY A 181 -1.98 -15.99 -9.00
CA GLY A 181 -1.51 -15.33 -10.22
C GLY A 181 -0.03 -14.93 -10.15
N LEU A 182 0.77 -15.64 -9.34
CA LEU A 182 2.15 -15.32 -9.08
C LEU A 182 3.10 -16.31 -9.76
N ARG A 183 4.34 -15.89 -9.96
CA ARG A 183 5.45 -16.68 -10.47
C ARG A 183 6.51 -16.87 -9.38
N GLN A 184 7.04 -18.09 -9.20
CA GLN A 184 8.03 -18.36 -8.19
C GLN A 184 9.33 -17.60 -8.46
N GLY A 185 9.91 -17.01 -7.43
CA GLY A 185 11.18 -16.27 -7.51
C GLY A 185 11.08 -14.85 -8.05
N ALA A 186 9.95 -14.44 -8.61
CA ALA A 186 9.72 -13.06 -9.04
C ALA A 186 9.51 -12.13 -7.85
N ALA A 187 9.94 -10.88 -7.99
CA ALA A 187 9.60 -9.81 -7.04
C ALA A 187 8.42 -9.00 -7.58
N TYR A 188 7.38 -8.91 -6.80
CA TYR A 188 6.18 -8.13 -7.13
C TYR A 188 6.15 -6.87 -6.29
N LEU A 189 5.99 -5.74 -6.96
CA LEU A 189 5.76 -4.46 -6.33
C LEU A 189 4.38 -3.94 -6.72
N GLN A 190 3.68 -3.40 -5.76
CA GLN A 190 2.39 -2.75 -5.99
C GLN A 190 2.33 -1.48 -5.17
N LEU A 191 2.00 -0.39 -5.83
CA LEU A 191 1.81 0.91 -5.21
C LEU A 191 0.32 1.25 -5.17
N PHE A 192 -0.14 1.63 -4.00
CA PHE A 192 -1.54 1.98 -3.75
C PHE A 192 -1.64 3.38 -3.15
N ARG A 193 -2.80 3.99 -3.32
CA ARG A 193 -3.15 5.27 -2.69
C ARG A 193 -4.38 5.15 -1.80
N SER A 194 -4.44 6.00 -0.77
CA SER A 194 -5.62 6.15 0.11
C SER A 194 -6.10 4.82 0.68
N ILE A 195 -5.17 4.05 1.28
CA ILE A 195 -5.46 2.75 1.88
C ILE A 195 -5.74 2.92 3.37
N PRO A 196 -6.95 2.58 3.84
CA PRO A 196 -7.23 2.47 5.26
C PRO A 196 -6.29 1.49 5.93
N MET A 197 -5.77 1.83 7.11
CA MET A 197 -4.87 0.97 7.86
C MET A 197 -5.47 -0.43 8.09
N ALA A 198 -6.75 -0.51 8.40
CA ALA A 198 -7.47 -1.77 8.61
C ALA A 198 -7.63 -2.64 7.35
N ASP A 199 -7.40 -2.09 6.16
CA ASP A 199 -7.59 -2.80 4.89
C ASP A 199 -6.27 -3.31 4.27
N LEU A 200 -5.12 -3.18 4.98
CA LEU A 200 -3.80 -3.61 4.48
C LEU A 200 -3.78 -5.09 4.07
N LYS A 201 -4.42 -5.97 4.83
CA LYS A 201 -4.52 -7.41 4.50
C LYS A 201 -5.30 -7.67 3.20
N ALA A 202 -6.14 -6.74 2.77
CA ALA A 202 -6.87 -6.87 1.50
C ALA A 202 -5.97 -6.76 0.27
N LEU A 203 -4.77 -6.19 0.41
CA LEU A 203 -3.82 -5.98 -0.68
C LEU A 203 -3.09 -7.27 -1.10
N TYR A 204 -3.13 -8.32 -0.27
CA TYR A 204 -2.54 -9.60 -0.66
C TYR A 204 -3.28 -10.23 -1.85
N PRO A 205 -2.58 -10.75 -2.86
CA PRO A 205 -3.21 -11.34 -4.05
C PRO A 205 -4.02 -12.61 -3.75
N ASN A 206 -3.75 -13.25 -2.62
CA ASN A 206 -4.48 -14.43 -2.13
C ASN A 206 -5.43 -14.11 -0.97
N ALA A 207 -5.72 -12.84 -0.73
CA ALA A 207 -6.67 -12.40 0.28
C ALA A 207 -8.07 -12.94 0.00
N ARG A 208 -8.73 -13.44 1.03
CA ARG A 208 -10.10 -13.95 0.94
C ARG A 208 -10.95 -13.37 2.05
N ALA A 209 -12.05 -12.72 1.66
CA ALA A 209 -13.07 -12.32 2.62
C ALA A 209 -13.73 -13.56 3.23
N GLN A 210 -13.76 -13.64 4.55
CA GLN A 210 -14.55 -14.63 5.27
C GLN A 210 -15.87 -14.03 5.73
N VAL A 211 -16.93 -14.80 5.54
CA VAL A 211 -18.22 -14.48 6.15
C VAL A 211 -18.09 -14.69 7.66
N SER A 212 -18.31 -13.64 8.45
CA SER A 212 -18.20 -13.70 9.91
C SER A 212 -19.06 -14.85 10.46
N TRP A 213 -18.62 -15.47 11.56
CA TRP A 213 -19.34 -16.58 12.18
C TRP A 213 -20.77 -16.21 12.59
N ALA A 214 -21.00 -14.95 13.00
CA ALA A 214 -22.33 -14.44 13.33
C ALA A 214 -23.28 -14.49 12.12
N ARG A 215 -22.81 -14.12 10.92
CA ARG A 215 -23.59 -14.28 9.68
C ARG A 215 -23.81 -15.74 9.31
N LYS A 216 -22.78 -16.59 9.49
CA LYS A 216 -22.94 -18.03 9.30
C LYS A 216 -24.00 -18.58 10.23
N ALA A 217 -24.02 -18.14 11.50
CA ALA A 217 -25.01 -18.52 12.49
C ALA A 217 -26.41 -18.03 12.11
N ILE A 218 -26.59 -16.82 11.61
CA ILE A 218 -27.87 -16.28 11.13
C ILE A 218 -28.39 -17.10 9.93
N ILE A 219 -27.51 -17.41 8.97
CA ILE A 219 -27.87 -18.25 7.81
C ILE A 219 -28.23 -19.64 8.27
N ALA A 220 -27.46 -20.25 9.17
CA ALA A 220 -27.77 -21.56 9.75
C ALA A 220 -29.08 -21.55 10.54
N ALA A 221 -29.32 -20.54 11.36
CA ALA A 221 -30.56 -20.40 12.12
C ALA A 221 -31.77 -20.24 11.18
N SER A 222 -31.66 -19.44 10.13
CA SER A 222 -32.74 -19.30 9.14
C SER A 222 -33.01 -20.63 8.40
N THR A 223 -31.97 -21.41 8.13
CA THR A 223 -32.07 -22.74 7.52
C THR A 223 -32.74 -23.75 8.46
N VAL A 224 -32.42 -23.70 9.76
CA VAL A 224 -33.03 -24.57 10.78
C VAL A 224 -34.51 -24.20 10.98
N ILE A 225 -34.81 -22.90 11.10
CA ILE A 225 -36.20 -22.44 11.32
C ILE A 225 -37.11 -22.83 10.15
N THR A 226 -36.64 -22.73 8.92
CA THR A 226 -37.39 -23.11 7.72
C THR A 226 -37.30 -24.61 7.39
N GLY A 227 -36.19 -25.25 7.76
CA GLY A 227 -35.88 -26.64 7.43
C GLY A 227 -36.53 -27.66 8.38
N VAL A 228 -36.65 -27.37 9.69
CA VAL A 228 -37.22 -28.32 10.63
C VAL A 228 -38.68 -28.68 10.35
N PRO A 229 -39.61 -27.73 10.09
CA PRO A 229 -40.99 -28.08 9.72
C PRO A 229 -41.07 -28.84 8.40
N LEU A 230 -40.10 -28.56 7.49
CA LEU A 230 -40.04 -29.27 6.19
C LEU A 230 -39.51 -30.70 6.37
N LEU A 231 -38.48 -30.91 7.21
CA LEU A 231 -37.96 -32.24 7.55
C LEU A 231 -39.04 -33.14 8.20
N MET A 232 -39.88 -32.57 9.06
CA MET A 232 -41.01 -33.33 9.67
C MET A 232 -42.01 -33.81 8.63
N LYS A 233 -42.14 -33.12 7.46
CA LYS A 233 -42.98 -33.53 6.35
C LYS A 233 -42.25 -34.46 5.35
N ILE A 234 -40.93 -34.39 5.28
CA ILE A 234 -40.12 -35.22 4.38
C ILE A 234 -40.01 -36.66 4.85
N ILE A 235 -39.87 -36.89 6.15
CA ILE A 235 -39.71 -38.25 6.70
C ILE A 235 -40.91 -39.15 6.34
N PRO A 236 -42.18 -38.74 6.54
CA PRO A 236 -43.32 -39.51 6.06
C PRO A 236 -43.38 -39.60 4.53
N ALA A 237 -43.01 -38.54 3.83
CA ALA A 237 -42.98 -38.49 2.38
C ALA A 237 -42.01 -39.50 1.77
N LEU A 238 -40.80 -39.59 2.37
CA LEU A 238 -39.77 -40.52 1.92
C LEU A 238 -40.18 -41.99 2.16
N SER A 239 -40.85 -42.30 3.28
CA SER A 239 -41.33 -43.64 3.55
C SER A 239 -42.35 -44.12 2.54
N VAL A 240 -43.29 -43.27 2.14
CA VAL A 240 -44.28 -43.58 1.08
C VAL A 240 -43.60 -43.76 -0.27
N LEU A 241 -42.63 -42.92 -0.60
CA LEU A 241 -41.88 -43.01 -1.88
C LEU A 241 -41.08 -44.34 -1.93
N LEU A 242 -40.43 -44.73 -0.85
CA LEU A 242 -39.69 -45.99 -0.76
C LEU A 242 -40.65 -47.22 -0.87
N LEU A 243 -41.83 -47.13 -0.28
CA LEU A 243 -42.82 -48.20 -0.36
C LEU A 243 -43.32 -48.37 -1.80
N VAL A 244 -43.60 -47.29 -2.51
CA VAL A 244 -44.02 -47.35 -3.93
C VAL A 244 -42.86 -47.83 -4.82
N LEU A 245 -41.62 -47.42 -4.55
CA LEU A 245 -40.46 -47.91 -5.28
C LEU A 245 -40.20 -49.41 -5.03
N ALA A 246 -40.36 -49.88 -3.78
CA ALA A 246 -40.27 -51.31 -3.47
C ALA A 246 -41.36 -52.16 -4.13
N ALA A 247 -42.55 -51.63 -4.25
CA ALA A 247 -43.64 -52.30 -5.00
C ALA A 247 -43.36 -52.34 -6.52
N TYR A 248 -42.80 -51.25 -7.08
CA TYR A 248 -42.41 -51.19 -8.49
C TYR A 248 -41.28 -52.18 -8.82
N LEU A 249 -40.37 -52.39 -7.89
CA LEU A 249 -39.28 -53.38 -7.99
C LEU A 249 -39.75 -54.81 -7.70
N GLY A 250 -41.04 -55.04 -7.42
CA GLY A 250 -41.61 -56.37 -7.15
C GLY A 250 -41.29 -56.92 -5.77
N ILE A 251 -40.79 -56.10 -4.83
CA ILE A 251 -40.40 -56.52 -3.46
C ILE A 251 -41.59 -56.46 -2.50
N SER A 252 -42.60 -55.63 -2.80
CA SER A 252 -43.83 -55.55 -1.97
C SER A 252 -45.08 -55.60 -2.87
N GLY A 253 -46.24 -55.98 -2.25
CA GLY A 253 -47.50 -56.25 -2.97
C GLY A 253 -48.09 -55.04 -3.72
N LYS A 254 -49.30 -55.22 -4.32
CA LYS A 254 -49.99 -54.21 -5.12
C LYS A 254 -50.15 -52.87 -4.40
N VAL A 255 -49.74 -51.79 -5.04
CA VAL A 255 -49.89 -50.41 -4.51
C VAL A 255 -51.33 -49.97 -4.72
N GLU A 256 -52.01 -49.57 -3.63
CA GLU A 256 -53.31 -48.90 -3.74
C GLU A 256 -53.20 -47.53 -4.41
N GLU A 257 -54.25 -47.13 -5.15
CA GLU A 257 -54.30 -45.86 -5.87
C GLU A 257 -54.04 -44.63 -4.96
N ASP A 258 -54.45 -44.75 -3.71
CA ASP A 258 -54.28 -43.74 -2.68
C ASP A 258 -52.78 -43.57 -2.26
N SER A 259 -52.04 -44.67 -2.30
CA SER A 259 -50.59 -44.66 -2.02
C SER A 259 -49.78 -44.01 -3.17
N LEU A 260 -50.24 -44.16 -4.42
CA LEU A 260 -49.62 -43.50 -5.58
C LEU A 260 -49.82 -41.96 -5.53
N LYS A 261 -51.04 -41.50 -5.20
CA LYS A 261 -51.32 -40.06 -4.99
C LYS A 261 -50.47 -39.47 -3.87
N LYS A 262 -50.30 -40.18 -2.78
CA LYS A 262 -49.43 -39.80 -1.66
C LYS A 262 -47.95 -39.78 -2.07
N ALA A 263 -47.49 -40.68 -2.92
CA ALA A 263 -46.11 -40.69 -3.44
C ALA A 263 -45.82 -39.49 -4.35
N ILE A 264 -46.75 -39.09 -5.22
CA ILE A 264 -46.62 -37.91 -6.06
C ILE A 264 -46.57 -36.63 -5.20
N ALA A 265 -47.43 -36.50 -4.23
CA ALA A 265 -47.42 -35.39 -3.26
C ALA A 265 -46.12 -35.33 -2.49
N SER A 266 -45.56 -36.49 -2.10
CA SER A 266 -44.29 -36.64 -1.39
C SER A 266 -43.10 -36.22 -2.28
N GLY A 267 -43.14 -36.59 -3.57
CA GLY A 267 -42.14 -36.15 -4.54
C GLY A 267 -42.09 -34.62 -4.71
N THR A 268 -43.26 -33.98 -4.69
CA THR A 268 -43.35 -32.51 -4.77
C THR A 268 -42.72 -31.81 -3.52
N VAL A 269 -42.92 -32.37 -2.34
CA VAL A 269 -42.34 -31.89 -1.09
C VAL A 269 -40.79 -32.04 -1.12
N LEU A 270 -40.31 -33.18 -1.63
CA LEU A 270 -38.87 -33.42 -1.79
C LEU A 270 -38.25 -32.46 -2.82
N ALA A 271 -38.91 -32.26 -3.96
CA ALA A 271 -38.44 -31.30 -4.95
C ALA A 271 -38.41 -29.86 -4.41
N ALA A 272 -39.40 -29.45 -3.62
CA ALA A 272 -39.42 -28.16 -2.96
C ALA A 272 -38.23 -28.00 -1.96
N PHE A 273 -37.90 -29.07 -1.21
CA PHE A 273 -36.77 -29.07 -0.29
C PHE A 273 -35.42 -28.93 -1.02
N VAL A 274 -35.21 -29.71 -2.07
CA VAL A 274 -34.00 -29.58 -2.92
C VAL A 274 -33.93 -28.19 -3.52
N GLY A 275 -35.04 -27.62 -3.98
CA GLY A 275 -35.12 -26.27 -4.52
C GLY A 275 -34.74 -25.19 -3.49
N LEU A 276 -35.20 -25.35 -2.25
CA LEU A 276 -34.79 -24.44 -1.16
C LEU A 276 -33.31 -24.58 -0.81
N GLY A 277 -32.76 -25.78 -0.76
CA GLY A 277 -31.35 -26.04 -0.55
C GLY A 277 -30.47 -25.40 -1.63
N LEU A 278 -30.84 -25.58 -2.89
CA LEU A 278 -30.16 -24.96 -4.03
C LEU A 278 -30.25 -23.42 -3.96
N ARG A 279 -31.44 -22.88 -3.67
CA ARG A 279 -31.60 -21.43 -3.51
C ARG A 279 -30.71 -20.86 -2.41
N GLN A 280 -30.60 -21.55 -1.27
CA GLN A 280 -29.76 -21.14 -0.14
C GLN A 280 -28.27 -21.23 -0.52
N TRP A 281 -27.88 -22.30 -1.22
CA TRP A 281 -26.52 -22.47 -1.73
C TRP A 281 -26.15 -21.34 -2.69
N VAL A 282 -27.00 -21.05 -3.69
CA VAL A 282 -26.78 -19.98 -4.67
C VAL A 282 -26.73 -18.61 -3.99
N SER A 283 -27.57 -18.38 -2.96
CA SER A 283 -27.55 -17.15 -2.18
C SER A 283 -26.23 -16.97 -1.41
N TYR A 284 -25.72 -18.03 -0.79
CA TYR A 284 -24.43 -18.03 -0.10
C TYR A 284 -23.28 -17.77 -1.08
N ASP A 285 -23.27 -18.47 -2.20
CA ASP A 285 -22.21 -18.33 -3.22
C ASP A 285 -22.20 -16.92 -3.84
N ARG A 286 -23.35 -16.37 -4.20
CA ARG A 286 -23.47 -14.99 -4.68
C ARG A 286 -22.96 -13.96 -3.67
N HIS A 287 -23.22 -14.18 -2.38
CA HIS A 287 -22.76 -13.27 -1.33
C HIS A 287 -21.23 -13.33 -1.17
N SER A 288 -20.66 -14.54 -1.19
CA SER A 288 -19.21 -14.75 -1.18
C SER A 288 -18.52 -14.10 -2.38
N LEU A 289 -19.05 -14.34 -3.58
CA LEU A 289 -18.54 -13.72 -4.82
C LEU A 289 -18.60 -12.18 -4.78
N ARG A 290 -19.70 -11.62 -4.26
CA ARG A 290 -19.84 -10.17 -4.12
C ARG A 290 -18.81 -9.56 -3.18
N GLN A 291 -18.49 -10.24 -2.07
CA GLN A 291 -17.44 -9.78 -1.14
C GLN A 291 -16.06 -9.88 -1.78
N HIS A 292 -15.76 -10.96 -2.49
CA HIS A 292 -14.50 -11.07 -3.23
C HIS A 292 -14.37 -10.00 -4.31
N LYS A 293 -15.45 -9.68 -5.01
CA LYS A 293 -15.47 -8.61 -5.98
C LYS A 293 -15.20 -7.24 -5.34
N LEU A 294 -15.84 -6.94 -4.22
CA LEU A 294 -15.59 -5.68 -3.48
C LEU A 294 -14.14 -5.54 -3.02
N LEU A 295 -13.52 -6.63 -2.54
CA LEU A 295 -12.09 -6.66 -2.20
C LEU A 295 -11.22 -6.35 -3.42
N SER A 296 -11.48 -7.06 -4.52
CA SER A 296 -10.74 -6.90 -5.76
C SER A 296 -10.91 -5.50 -6.36
N ASP A 297 -12.16 -5.00 -6.41
CA ASP A 297 -12.47 -3.67 -6.94
C ASP A 297 -11.81 -2.57 -6.09
N HIS A 298 -11.80 -2.72 -4.76
CA HIS A 298 -11.15 -1.76 -3.86
C HIS A 298 -9.63 -1.74 -4.04
N ALA A 299 -8.99 -2.90 -4.06
CA ALA A 299 -7.56 -3.00 -4.32
C ALA A 299 -7.20 -2.47 -5.72
N HIS A 300 -8.03 -2.76 -6.73
CA HIS A 300 -7.79 -2.32 -8.10
C HIS A 300 -7.98 -0.80 -8.29
N SER A 301 -9.03 -0.21 -7.72
CA SER A 301 -9.32 1.22 -7.86
C SER A 301 -8.28 2.12 -7.18
N ASN A 302 -7.63 1.62 -6.14
CA ASN A 302 -6.61 2.35 -5.39
C ASN A 302 -5.18 2.06 -5.86
N LYS A 303 -5.00 1.12 -6.78
CA LYS A 303 -3.69 0.79 -7.34
C LYS A 303 -3.24 1.87 -8.32
N LEU A 304 -2.05 2.41 -8.06
CA LEU A 304 -1.42 3.41 -8.93
C LEU A 304 -0.51 2.74 -9.97
N ASN A 305 0.45 1.95 -9.48
CA ASN A 305 1.47 1.33 -10.31
C ASN A 305 1.77 -0.11 -9.86
N THR A 306 2.39 -0.89 -10.75
CA THR A 306 2.84 -2.26 -10.47
C THR A 306 4.22 -2.50 -11.05
N ASN A 307 4.98 -3.37 -10.38
CA ASN A 307 6.27 -3.87 -10.85
C ASN A 307 7.22 -2.73 -11.30
N ALA A 308 7.76 -2.79 -12.50
CA ALA A 308 8.68 -1.78 -13.02
C ALA A 308 8.14 -0.35 -12.96
N GLY A 309 6.84 -0.14 -13.19
CA GLY A 309 6.23 1.18 -13.11
C GLY A 309 6.23 1.80 -11.70
N CYS A 310 6.47 0.99 -10.66
CA CYS A 310 6.61 1.53 -9.30
C CYS A 310 7.90 2.35 -9.14
N PHE A 311 8.99 1.96 -9.82
CA PHE A 311 10.28 2.64 -9.67
C PHE A 311 10.23 4.09 -10.14
N ASP A 312 9.61 4.35 -11.30
CA ASP A 312 9.49 5.72 -11.82
C ASP A 312 8.74 6.63 -10.84
N TYR A 313 7.70 6.09 -10.19
CA TYR A 313 6.97 6.83 -9.17
C TYR A 313 7.80 7.03 -7.90
N LEU A 314 8.46 5.98 -7.41
CA LEU A 314 9.23 6.02 -6.16
C LEU A 314 10.41 6.97 -6.29
N VAL A 315 11.18 6.87 -7.38
CA VAL A 315 12.30 7.76 -7.66
C VAL A 315 11.86 9.22 -7.78
N ALA A 316 10.78 9.49 -8.53
CA ALA A 316 10.23 10.85 -8.60
C ALA A 316 9.71 11.36 -7.24
N ALA A 317 9.22 10.47 -6.40
CA ALA A 317 8.76 10.82 -5.06
C ALA A 317 9.93 11.09 -4.09
N SER A 318 11.05 10.34 -4.22
CA SER A 318 12.28 10.62 -3.50
C SER A 318 12.86 11.98 -3.91
N GLU A 319 13.02 12.22 -5.20
CA GLU A 319 13.47 13.51 -5.74
C GLU A 319 12.62 14.68 -5.19
N ASP A 320 11.29 14.54 -5.21
CA ASP A 320 10.39 15.61 -4.73
C ASP A 320 10.52 15.84 -3.21
N ALA A 321 10.72 14.77 -2.41
CA ALA A 321 10.92 14.85 -0.97
C ALA A 321 12.24 15.57 -0.65
N GLU A 322 13.33 15.09 -1.20
CA GLU A 322 14.68 15.62 -1.02
C GLU A 322 14.80 17.10 -1.38
N VAL A 323 14.24 17.48 -2.55
CA VAL A 323 14.22 18.89 -2.97
C VAL A 323 13.42 19.76 -2.00
N LYS A 324 12.29 19.29 -1.48
CA LYS A 324 11.49 20.04 -0.50
C LYS A 324 12.25 20.26 0.80
N GLU A 325 12.86 19.20 1.32
CA GLU A 325 13.59 19.22 2.58
C GLU A 325 14.80 20.15 2.49
N ALA A 326 15.68 19.94 1.52
CA ALA A 326 16.84 20.79 1.33
C ALA A 326 16.46 22.26 1.09
N PHE A 327 15.43 22.51 0.28
CA PHE A 327 14.99 23.87 -0.01
C PHE A 327 14.37 24.56 1.20
N MET A 328 13.52 23.88 1.97
CA MET A 328 12.90 24.46 3.17
C MET A 328 13.94 24.78 4.23
N ALA A 329 14.85 23.83 4.52
CA ALA A 329 15.92 24.03 5.49
C ALA A 329 16.81 25.22 5.11
N TYR A 330 17.29 25.26 3.86
CA TYR A 330 18.11 26.38 3.40
C TYR A 330 17.35 27.71 3.44
N ALA A 331 16.14 27.75 2.87
CA ALA A 331 15.40 29.00 2.73
C ALA A 331 14.99 29.59 4.07
N LEU A 332 14.56 28.78 5.03
CA LEU A 332 14.17 29.26 6.35
C LEU A 332 15.38 29.69 7.19
N LEU A 333 16.52 28.99 7.06
CA LEU A 333 17.77 29.41 7.66
C LEU A 333 18.27 30.75 7.07
N TYR A 334 18.17 30.92 5.75
CA TYR A 334 18.48 32.18 5.05
C TYR A 334 17.59 33.34 5.52
N LEU A 335 16.27 33.07 5.62
CA LEU A 335 15.29 34.09 6.04
C LEU A 335 15.42 34.47 7.52
N HIS A 336 15.93 33.57 8.35
CA HIS A 336 16.24 33.85 9.76
C HIS A 336 17.41 34.84 9.90
N GLY A 337 18.42 34.71 9.02
CA GLY A 337 19.54 35.67 8.92
C GLY A 337 20.62 35.50 9.97
N GLU A 338 20.45 34.65 10.98
CA GLU A 338 21.44 34.39 12.04
C GLU A 338 21.72 32.87 12.12
N PRO A 339 22.92 32.48 12.60
CA PRO A 339 23.25 31.07 12.79
C PRO A 339 22.29 30.37 13.75
N MET A 340 21.80 29.19 13.39
CA MET A 340 20.89 28.38 14.20
C MET A 340 21.52 27.04 14.57
N LYS A 341 21.19 26.50 15.74
CA LYS A 341 21.45 25.10 16.06
C LYS A 341 20.47 24.20 15.31
N MET A 342 20.83 22.94 15.09
CA MET A 342 20.04 21.98 14.37
C MET A 342 18.63 21.84 14.95
N GLU A 343 18.51 21.60 16.25
CA GLU A 343 17.21 21.47 16.94
C GLU A 343 16.35 22.75 16.82
N ALA A 344 16.96 23.93 16.89
CA ALA A 344 16.24 25.20 16.75
C ALA A 344 15.76 25.42 15.31
N LEU A 345 16.53 24.98 14.32
CA LEU A 345 16.13 25.04 12.91
C LEU A 345 14.99 24.07 12.63
N ASP A 346 15.02 22.88 13.19
CA ASP A 346 13.94 21.90 13.12
C ASP A 346 12.63 22.47 13.64
N ASP A 347 12.62 22.91 14.90
CA ASP A 347 11.45 23.59 15.51
C ASP A 347 10.96 24.77 14.66
N HIS A 348 11.90 25.53 14.05
CA HIS A 348 11.57 26.67 13.20
C HIS A 348 10.87 26.24 11.91
N VAL A 349 11.38 25.21 11.23
CA VAL A 349 10.78 24.65 10.00
C VAL A 349 9.38 24.11 10.27
N GLU A 350 9.23 23.31 11.31
CA GLU A 350 7.94 22.71 11.70
C GLU A 350 6.90 23.77 12.09
N SER A 351 7.31 24.76 12.90
CA SER A 351 6.46 25.85 13.33
C SER A 351 6.02 26.71 12.14
N TRP A 352 6.95 27.04 11.23
CA TRP A 352 6.63 27.77 10.02
C TRP A 352 5.66 26.98 9.13
N PHE A 353 5.92 25.68 8.94
CA PHE A 353 5.06 24.83 8.12
C PHE A 353 3.65 24.71 8.68
N LYS A 354 3.54 24.51 10.00
CA LYS A 354 2.25 24.50 10.71
C LYS A 354 1.51 25.80 10.59
N ALA A 355 2.19 26.94 10.79
CA ALA A 355 1.59 28.26 10.67
C ALA A 355 1.09 28.55 9.24
N ARG A 356 1.86 28.10 8.23
CA ARG A 356 1.58 28.41 6.82
C ARG A 356 0.53 27.49 6.19
N PHE A 357 0.54 26.19 6.53
CA PHE A 357 -0.28 25.18 5.87
C PHE A 357 -1.31 24.51 6.80
N GLY A 358 -1.27 24.81 8.10
CA GLY A 358 -2.18 24.23 9.10
C GLY A 358 -1.97 22.73 9.32
N LYS A 359 -0.82 22.19 8.90
CA LYS A 359 -0.47 20.78 9.03
C LYS A 359 0.76 20.62 9.91
N VAL A 360 0.79 19.55 10.68
CA VAL A 360 1.96 19.15 11.47
C VAL A 360 2.76 18.15 10.63
N ILE A 361 4.05 18.35 10.58
CA ILE A 361 5.03 17.41 9.99
C ILE A 361 6.07 17.13 11.06
N ASP A 362 6.77 16.03 10.93
CA ASP A 362 8.02 15.72 11.58
C ASP A 362 9.10 15.92 10.51
N PHE A 363 10.01 16.87 10.72
CA PHE A 363 10.94 17.27 9.68
C PHE A 363 12.30 16.61 9.89
N GLU A 364 12.84 15.97 8.85
CA GLU A 364 14.14 15.27 8.92
C GLU A 364 15.31 16.24 8.73
N ILE A 365 15.53 17.07 9.75
CA ILE A 365 16.51 18.16 9.68
C ILE A 365 17.95 17.66 9.52
N ASP A 366 18.31 16.53 10.14
CA ASP A 366 19.66 15.97 10.10
C ASP A 366 20.06 15.63 8.66
N ASP A 367 19.15 14.97 7.93
CA ASP A 367 19.34 14.59 6.53
C ASP A 367 19.34 15.82 5.60
N ALA A 368 18.43 16.76 5.83
CA ALA A 368 18.39 18.01 5.07
C ALA A 368 19.70 18.82 5.21
N ILE A 369 20.24 18.92 6.42
CA ILE A 369 21.50 19.64 6.69
C ILE A 369 22.69 18.88 6.08
N ALA A 370 22.75 17.56 6.20
CA ALA A 370 23.81 16.76 5.58
C ALA A 370 23.89 16.98 4.07
N LYS A 371 22.74 17.03 3.39
CA LYS A 371 22.65 17.35 1.96
C LYS A 371 23.11 18.77 1.64
N LEU A 372 22.72 19.74 2.43
CA LEU A 372 23.15 21.13 2.25
C LEU A 372 24.65 21.33 2.52
N GLU A 373 25.24 20.63 3.51
CA GLU A 373 26.69 20.61 3.74
C GLU A 373 27.42 20.00 2.53
N ARG A 374 26.96 18.86 2.03
CA ARG A 374 27.51 18.20 0.84
C ARG A 374 27.50 19.11 -0.40
N LEU A 375 26.44 19.87 -0.59
CA LEU A 375 26.32 20.82 -1.69
C LEU A 375 27.01 22.17 -1.41
N SER A 376 27.63 22.33 -0.20
CA SER A 376 28.25 23.59 0.25
C SER A 376 27.28 24.77 0.27
N LEU A 377 26.03 24.53 0.68
CA LEU A 377 24.97 25.54 0.76
C LEU A 377 24.80 26.08 2.19
N VAL A 378 25.37 25.42 3.19
CA VAL A 378 25.41 25.87 4.57
C VAL A 378 26.85 25.89 5.07
N ILE A 379 27.10 26.74 6.04
CA ILE A 379 28.39 26.84 6.77
C ILE A 379 28.14 26.39 8.19
N ARG A 380 28.92 25.42 8.65
CA ARG A 380 28.89 24.92 10.02
C ARG A 380 29.94 25.58 10.86
N GLU A 381 29.56 26.21 11.97
CA GLU A 381 30.44 26.79 12.97
C GLU A 381 30.13 26.19 14.36
N GLY A 382 30.91 25.18 14.74
CA GLY A 382 30.61 24.39 15.95
C GLY A 382 29.28 23.67 15.86
N ASP A 383 28.31 24.04 16.72
CA ASP A 383 26.96 23.44 16.76
C ASP A 383 25.90 24.26 15.99
N THR A 384 26.33 25.31 15.28
CA THR A 384 25.42 26.20 14.57
C THR A 384 25.64 26.15 13.06
N PHE A 385 24.56 26.39 12.31
CA PHE A 385 24.54 26.44 10.87
C PHE A 385 24.07 27.80 10.39
N SER A 386 24.67 28.29 9.32
CA SER A 386 24.26 29.51 8.62
C SER A 386 24.11 29.23 7.13
N ALA A 387 23.14 29.89 6.49
CA ALA A 387 22.96 29.77 5.04
C ALA A 387 24.07 30.53 4.30
N VAL A 388 24.64 29.91 3.28
CA VAL A 388 25.54 30.58 2.35
C VAL A 388 24.75 31.65 1.58
N PRO A 389 25.30 32.87 1.34
CA PRO A 389 24.61 33.90 0.56
C PRO A 389 24.14 33.39 -0.82
N LEU A 390 22.95 33.79 -1.26
CA LEU A 390 22.29 33.28 -2.47
C LEU A 390 23.18 33.26 -3.73
N PRO A 391 23.93 34.33 -4.08
CA PRO A 391 24.80 34.29 -5.25
C PRO A 391 25.86 33.19 -5.16
N LYS A 392 26.44 32.99 -3.97
CA LYS A 392 27.45 31.96 -3.75
C LYS A 392 26.83 30.55 -3.70
N ALA A 393 25.63 30.41 -3.13
CA ALA A 393 24.89 29.16 -3.14
C ALA A 393 24.59 28.69 -4.57
N ILE A 394 24.20 29.60 -5.46
CA ILE A 394 23.98 29.29 -6.88
C ILE A 394 25.31 28.90 -7.55
N GLU A 395 26.40 29.62 -7.29
CA GLU A 395 27.73 29.26 -7.81
C GLU A 395 28.16 27.86 -7.37
N ASN A 396 27.93 27.50 -6.11
CA ASN A 396 28.20 26.17 -5.58
C ASN A 396 27.34 25.10 -6.28
N CYS A 397 26.05 25.37 -6.54
CA CYS A 397 25.21 24.45 -7.32
C CYS A 397 25.75 24.26 -8.75
N VAL A 398 26.19 25.32 -9.43
CA VAL A 398 26.79 25.23 -10.77
C VAL A 398 28.07 24.40 -10.73
N THR A 399 28.91 24.57 -9.73
CA THR A 399 30.13 23.78 -9.54
C THR A 399 29.82 22.30 -9.34
N ASN A 400 28.86 21.97 -8.47
CA ASN A 400 28.43 20.59 -8.26
C ASN A 400 27.86 19.98 -9.55
N TRP A 401 27.09 20.74 -10.32
CA TRP A 401 26.61 20.31 -11.63
C TRP A 401 27.74 20.00 -12.61
N GLN A 402 28.76 20.85 -12.68
CA GLN A 402 29.92 20.61 -13.53
C GLN A 402 30.65 19.33 -13.13
N LEU A 403 30.88 19.11 -11.84
CA LEU A 403 31.49 17.88 -11.33
C LEU A 403 30.69 16.62 -11.73
N LEU A 404 29.37 16.66 -11.58
CA LEU A 404 28.49 15.55 -12.00
C LEU A 404 28.57 15.32 -13.51
N SER A 405 28.53 16.39 -14.30
CA SER A 405 28.61 16.32 -15.76
C SER A 405 29.95 15.76 -16.24
N ASP A 406 31.06 16.18 -15.63
CA ASP A 406 32.39 15.69 -15.95
C ASP A 406 32.58 14.22 -15.61
N ASN A 407 32.05 13.77 -14.50
CA ASN A 407 32.06 12.36 -14.11
C ASN A 407 31.30 11.49 -15.14
N ILE A 408 30.16 11.96 -15.63
CA ILE A 408 29.40 11.26 -16.69
C ILE A 408 30.16 11.26 -18.02
N ALA A 409 30.76 12.41 -18.42
CA ALA A 409 31.45 12.55 -19.71
C ALA A 409 32.71 11.71 -19.80
N HIS A 410 33.45 11.52 -18.72
CA HIS A 410 34.73 10.82 -18.73
C HIS A 410 34.62 9.31 -18.43
N GLY A 411 33.40 8.76 -18.34
CA GLY A 411 33.18 7.30 -18.30
C GLY A 411 33.80 6.59 -17.10
N GLY A 412 34.10 7.32 -16.04
CA GLY A 412 34.71 6.80 -14.83
C GLY A 412 33.62 6.43 -13.82
N VAL A 413 32.81 5.42 -14.10
CA VAL A 413 32.16 4.67 -13.03
C VAL A 413 33.19 3.71 -12.45
N GLU A 414 34.14 4.22 -11.68
CA GLU A 414 34.75 3.41 -10.65
C GLU A 414 33.62 3.10 -9.65
N GLU A 415 33.27 1.80 -9.54
CA GLU A 415 32.26 1.28 -8.60
C GLU A 415 32.49 1.74 -7.16
N ASP A 416 33.70 2.21 -6.81
CA ASP A 416 34.08 2.68 -5.47
C ASP A 416 33.69 4.14 -5.15
N LYS A 417 33.07 4.90 -6.07
CA LYS A 417 32.70 6.31 -5.84
C LYS A 417 31.22 6.61 -5.96
N LEU A 418 30.37 5.58 -5.93
CA LEU A 418 28.95 5.72 -5.63
C LEU A 418 28.68 5.87 -4.12
N GLU A 419 29.64 6.36 -3.36
CA GLU A 419 29.49 6.80 -1.95
C GLU A 419 28.55 8.00 -1.77
N PHE A 420 27.75 8.36 -2.80
CA PHE A 420 26.75 9.42 -2.67
C PHE A 420 25.50 8.99 -1.88
N PHE A 421 25.39 7.73 -1.47
CA PHE A 421 24.23 7.17 -0.79
C PHE A 421 24.57 6.39 0.49
N GLU A 422 25.65 6.70 1.18
CA GLU A 422 25.76 6.28 2.59
C GLU A 422 25.07 7.32 3.48
N PRO A 423 24.14 6.86 4.36
CA PRO A 423 23.37 7.71 5.27
C PRO A 423 24.21 8.40 6.34
#